data_1d35b8a5ff1fc6fa1a92f41c57af5fe0
#
_entry.id   1d35b8a5ff1fc6fa1a92f41c57af5fe0
#
_cell.length_a   1.000
_cell.length_b   1.000
_cell.length_c   1.000
_cell.angle_alpha   90.00
_cell.angle_beta   90.00
_cell.angle_gamma   90.00
#
_symmetry.space_group_name_H-M   'P 1'
#
loop_
_entity.id
_entity.type
_entity.pdbx_description
1 polymer ?
#
loop_
_entity_poly.entity_id
_entity_poly.type
_entity_poly.pdbx_seq_one_letter_code
_entity_poly.pdbx_strand_id
1 'polypeptide(L)'
;MRFNSVTPFKFFLHLFTLFTHLQAHTTVNNFTISCGATGTSYDGERTWTGDTGSMFFSNQDNTVSANPTPPQPNSTLQVPYNTARVSRSQFNYSFPVTPGSYFLRLFFYPASYPSFPRTQASFTVHCNQFTLYSFNADAEDSETVFREYVLNVHNSETLNLSFTPSQPNSHALINGIEVFSIPSDLYYRTACIRKRSSKLTWDFPVDSGFYYLGATWLTITLRL
;
A
#
# COMPACT_ATOMS: atom_id res chain seq x y z
N MET A 1 -34.93 -58.41 -12.97
CA MET A 1 -34.01 -57.32 -13.23
C MET A 1 -33.75 -56.55 -11.95
N ARG A 2 -32.53 -56.65 -11.37
CA ARG A 2 -32.16 -55.90 -10.15
C ARG A 2 -31.48 -54.60 -10.58
N PHE A 3 -32.14 -53.50 -10.36
CA PHE A 3 -31.53 -52.18 -10.56
C PHE A 3 -30.59 -51.90 -9.37
N ASN A 4 -29.28 -51.81 -9.62
CA ASN A 4 -28.29 -51.38 -8.64
C ASN A 4 -28.45 -49.88 -8.38
N SER A 5 -29.04 -49.51 -7.22
CA SER A 5 -29.33 -48.14 -6.80
C SER A 5 -28.12 -47.41 -6.17
N VAL A 6 -26.88 -47.82 -6.50
CA VAL A 6 -25.67 -47.28 -5.84
C VAL A 6 -25.04 -46.11 -6.64
N THR A 7 -25.47 -45.90 -7.89
CA THR A 7 -24.91 -44.90 -8.78
C THR A 7 -25.23 -43.45 -8.39
N PRO A 8 -26.45 -43.07 -7.96
CA PRO A 8 -26.73 -41.66 -7.64
C PRO A 8 -25.99 -41.17 -6.39
N PHE A 9 -25.81 -42.06 -5.39
CA PHE A 9 -25.14 -41.66 -4.14
C PHE A 9 -23.66 -41.35 -4.35
N LYS A 10 -22.95 -42.12 -5.16
CA LYS A 10 -21.54 -41.85 -5.51
C LYS A 10 -21.38 -40.57 -6.31
N PHE A 11 -22.33 -40.29 -7.20
CA PHE A 11 -22.32 -39.03 -7.99
C PHE A 11 -22.53 -37.79 -7.09
N PHE A 12 -23.49 -37.85 -6.16
CA PHE A 12 -23.72 -36.80 -5.19
C PHE A 12 -22.53 -36.60 -4.25
N LEU A 13 -21.85 -37.64 -3.82
CA LEU A 13 -20.68 -37.58 -2.97
C LEU A 13 -19.50 -36.90 -3.73
N HIS A 14 -19.30 -37.24 -4.99
CA HIS A 14 -18.27 -36.58 -5.82
C HIS A 14 -18.60 -35.13 -6.10
N LEU A 15 -19.85 -34.79 -6.35
CA LEU A 15 -20.30 -33.42 -6.54
C LEU A 15 -20.09 -32.59 -5.26
N PHE A 16 -20.40 -33.18 -4.09
CA PHE A 16 -20.19 -32.51 -2.81
C PHE A 16 -18.69 -32.29 -2.48
N THR A 17 -17.83 -33.26 -2.77
CA THR A 17 -16.38 -33.08 -2.62
C THR A 17 -15.81 -32.05 -3.61
N LEU A 18 -16.35 -31.98 -4.81
CA LEU A 18 -15.96 -30.91 -5.77
C LEU A 18 -16.36 -29.51 -5.25
N PHE A 19 -17.54 -29.38 -4.68
CA PHE A 19 -18.01 -28.11 -4.09
C PHE A 19 -17.21 -27.70 -2.85
N THR A 20 -16.76 -28.64 -2.02
CA THR A 20 -15.92 -28.32 -0.84
C THR A 20 -14.49 -27.92 -1.25
N HIS A 21 -13.99 -28.35 -2.39
CA HIS A 21 -12.69 -27.92 -2.91
C HIS A 21 -12.73 -26.55 -3.59
N LEU A 22 -13.91 -26.02 -3.95
CA LEU A 22 -14.02 -24.68 -4.56
C LEU A 22 -14.05 -23.54 -3.53
N GLN A 23 -13.97 -23.83 -2.25
CA GLN A 23 -13.96 -22.80 -1.19
C GLN A 23 -12.57 -22.59 -0.57
N ALA A 24 -11.51 -22.63 -1.34
CA ALA A 24 -10.30 -21.93 -0.98
C ALA A 24 -10.55 -20.43 -1.22
N HIS A 25 -11.39 -19.84 -0.39
CA HIS A 25 -11.54 -18.39 -0.32
C HIS A 25 -10.21 -17.84 0.22
N THR A 26 -9.29 -17.53 -0.66
CA THR A 26 -8.18 -16.65 -0.31
C THR A 26 -8.83 -15.33 0.11
N THR A 27 -8.80 -15.04 1.39
CA THR A 27 -9.17 -13.72 1.91
C THR A 27 -8.21 -12.72 1.29
N VAL A 28 -8.65 -12.07 0.22
CA VAL A 28 -7.88 -11.02 -0.44
C VAL A 28 -7.95 -9.81 0.49
N ASN A 29 -6.92 -9.62 1.30
CA ASN A 29 -6.81 -8.44 2.15
C ASN A 29 -6.38 -7.27 1.27
N ASN A 30 -7.35 -6.48 0.81
CA ASN A 30 -7.10 -5.27 0.04
C ASN A 30 -7.56 -4.07 0.85
N PHE A 31 -6.65 -3.14 1.08
CA PHE A 31 -6.91 -1.89 1.76
C PHE A 31 -6.55 -0.75 0.83
N THR A 32 -7.50 0.16 0.60
CA THR A 32 -7.32 1.35 -0.23
C THR A 32 -7.82 2.56 0.58
N ILE A 33 -6.88 3.28 1.16
CA ILE A 33 -7.13 4.31 2.16
C ILE A 33 -6.83 5.70 1.61
N SER A 34 -7.81 6.60 1.64
CA SER A 34 -7.64 8.03 1.41
C SER A 34 -7.38 8.73 2.75
N CYS A 35 -6.15 9.15 2.96
CA CYS A 35 -5.71 9.69 4.24
C CYS A 35 -6.24 11.12 4.44
N GLY A 36 -6.80 11.39 5.62
CA GLY A 36 -7.44 12.66 5.94
C GLY A 36 -8.85 12.81 5.38
N ALA A 37 -9.38 11.84 4.66
CA ALA A 37 -10.73 11.86 4.13
C ALA A 37 -11.76 11.23 5.09
N THR A 38 -13.03 11.54 4.85
CA THR A 38 -14.19 10.87 5.48
C THR A 38 -14.98 10.11 4.41
N GLY A 39 -15.61 8.99 4.80
CA GLY A 39 -16.46 8.22 3.91
C GLY A 39 -15.70 7.52 2.78
N THR A 40 -16.33 7.39 1.63
CA THR A 40 -15.76 6.70 0.46
C THR A 40 -15.71 7.63 -0.75
N SER A 41 -14.69 7.47 -1.59
CA SER A 41 -14.49 8.19 -2.85
C SER A 41 -14.14 7.21 -3.95
N TYR A 42 -14.36 7.58 -5.21
CA TYR A 42 -14.06 6.75 -6.39
C TYR A 42 -13.18 7.53 -7.37
N ASP A 43 -12.08 6.92 -7.83
CA ASP A 43 -11.14 7.55 -8.76
C ASP A 43 -11.36 7.17 -10.23
N GLY A 44 -12.42 6.42 -10.54
CA GLY A 44 -12.68 5.84 -11.86
C GLY A 44 -12.30 4.36 -11.99
N GLU A 45 -11.43 3.87 -11.11
CA GLU A 45 -10.97 2.48 -11.10
C GLU A 45 -11.19 1.82 -9.74
N ARG A 46 -11.00 2.57 -8.64
CA ARG A 46 -10.94 2.05 -7.26
C ARG A 46 -11.82 2.85 -6.32
N THR A 47 -12.33 2.15 -5.32
CA THR A 47 -13.03 2.77 -4.19
C THR A 47 -12.02 3.01 -3.06
N TRP A 48 -11.84 4.27 -2.68
CA TRP A 48 -11.00 4.71 -1.58
C TRP A 48 -11.84 4.92 -0.33
N THR A 49 -11.39 4.41 0.79
CA THR A 49 -12.04 4.59 2.09
C THR A 49 -11.28 5.63 2.91
N GLY A 50 -11.99 6.61 3.45
CA GLY A 50 -11.39 7.61 4.33
C GLY A 50 -10.87 6.98 5.63
N ASP A 51 -9.78 7.54 6.16
CA ASP A 51 -9.17 7.05 7.41
C ASP A 51 -9.81 7.63 8.67
N THR A 52 -10.61 8.66 8.56
CA THR A 52 -11.27 9.29 9.71
C THR A 52 -12.28 8.33 10.34
N GLY A 53 -12.00 7.94 11.60
CA GLY A 53 -12.79 6.93 12.31
C GLY A 53 -12.51 5.49 11.90
N SER A 54 -11.52 5.24 11.04
CA SER A 54 -11.17 3.88 10.65
C SER A 54 -10.38 3.15 11.75
N MET A 55 -10.53 1.82 11.80
CA MET A 55 -9.77 0.97 12.72
C MET A 55 -8.27 0.86 12.34
N PHE A 56 -7.90 1.27 11.14
CA PHE A 56 -6.51 1.18 10.65
C PHE A 56 -5.65 2.33 11.14
N PHE A 57 -6.25 3.42 11.62
CA PHE A 57 -5.57 4.63 12.04
C PHE A 57 -5.81 4.91 13.54
N SER A 58 -4.75 4.94 14.34
CA SER A 58 -4.86 4.98 15.81
C SER A 58 -4.57 6.34 16.45
N ASN A 59 -3.84 7.25 15.79
CA ASN A 59 -3.32 8.48 16.39
C ASN A 59 -4.11 9.72 15.96
N GLN A 60 -5.42 9.73 16.13
CA GLN A 60 -6.27 10.82 15.63
C GLN A 60 -6.00 12.16 16.32
N ASP A 61 -5.69 12.15 17.62
CA ASP A 61 -5.55 13.36 18.45
C ASP A 61 -4.33 14.22 18.09
N ASN A 62 -3.27 13.63 17.54
CA ASN A 62 -2.01 14.30 17.20
C ASN A 62 -1.85 14.59 15.71
N THR A 63 -2.90 14.39 14.91
CA THR A 63 -2.86 14.55 13.48
C THR A 63 -3.97 15.44 12.97
N VAL A 64 -3.77 16.04 11.82
CA VAL A 64 -4.73 16.90 11.15
C VAL A 64 -5.13 16.29 9.81
N SER A 65 -6.43 16.26 9.53
CA SER A 65 -6.97 16.07 8.20
C SER A 65 -6.94 17.41 7.47
N ALA A 66 -6.27 17.51 6.34
CA ALA A 66 -6.08 18.78 5.67
C ALA A 66 -6.15 18.67 4.14
N ASN A 67 -6.64 19.74 3.52
CA ASN A 67 -6.56 19.91 2.07
C ASN A 67 -5.36 20.78 1.73
N PRO A 68 -4.76 20.64 0.54
CA PRO A 68 -3.66 21.45 0.07
C PRO A 68 -4.00 22.95 0.04
N THR A 69 -3.02 23.81 0.31
CA THR A 69 -3.14 25.27 0.24
C THR A 69 -2.04 25.91 -0.65
N PRO A 70 -2.35 26.83 -1.56
CA PRO A 70 -3.71 27.18 -2.00
C PRO A 70 -4.40 25.98 -2.65
N PRO A 71 -5.73 25.94 -2.65
CA PRO A 71 -6.45 24.94 -3.45
C PRO A 71 -5.96 25.11 -4.88
N GLN A 72 -5.56 24.03 -5.54
CA GLN A 72 -5.10 24.06 -6.92
C GLN A 72 -6.24 24.56 -7.83
N PRO A 73 -6.13 25.71 -8.52
CA PRO A 73 -7.26 26.34 -9.15
C PRO A 73 -7.85 25.60 -10.34
N ASN A 74 -7.28 24.53 -10.82
CA ASN A 74 -7.79 23.72 -11.92
C ASN A 74 -7.29 22.27 -11.88
N SER A 75 -6.62 21.85 -10.83
CA SER A 75 -6.29 20.46 -10.71
C SER A 75 -7.49 19.74 -10.15
N THR A 76 -8.11 18.94 -10.95
CA THR A 76 -8.78 17.73 -10.52
C THR A 76 -7.73 16.85 -9.85
N LEU A 77 -7.22 17.27 -8.67
CA LEU A 77 -6.46 16.36 -7.82
C LEU A 77 -7.41 15.22 -7.49
N GLN A 78 -7.20 14.15 -8.22
CA GLN A 78 -7.99 12.95 -8.01
C GLN A 78 -7.61 12.34 -6.67
N VAL A 79 -8.54 11.64 -6.09
CA VAL A 79 -8.25 10.77 -4.95
C VAL A 79 -7.01 9.92 -5.28
N PRO A 80 -6.04 9.77 -4.35
CA PRO A 80 -6.09 10.19 -2.95
C PRO A 80 -5.46 11.57 -2.66
N TYR A 81 -5.02 12.32 -3.64
CA TYR A 81 -4.19 13.52 -3.44
C TYR A 81 -4.93 14.77 -2.96
N ASN A 82 -6.25 14.74 -2.93
CA ASN A 82 -7.09 15.88 -2.54
C ASN A 82 -7.15 16.12 -1.02
N THR A 83 -6.75 15.13 -0.21
CA THR A 83 -6.66 15.24 1.25
C THR A 83 -5.35 14.64 1.74
N ALA A 84 -4.92 15.01 2.94
CA ALA A 84 -3.77 14.41 3.60
C ALA A 84 -4.01 14.25 5.11
N ARG A 85 -3.34 13.26 5.69
CA ARG A 85 -3.07 13.18 7.11
C ARG A 85 -1.72 13.81 7.35
N VAL A 86 -1.65 14.82 8.22
CA VAL A 86 -0.43 15.61 8.48
C VAL A 86 -0.20 15.68 10.00
N SER A 87 1.06 15.60 10.43
CA SER A 87 1.41 15.72 11.85
C SER A 87 2.85 16.17 12.07
N ARG A 88 3.09 16.90 13.17
CA ARG A 88 4.43 17.18 13.74
C ARG A 88 4.91 16.07 14.69
N SER A 89 4.06 15.12 15.00
CA SER A 89 4.38 13.93 15.80
C SER A 89 4.29 12.68 14.96
N GLN A 90 4.93 11.60 15.40
CA GLN A 90 4.80 10.31 14.76
C GLN A 90 3.34 9.84 14.80
N PHE A 91 2.89 9.26 13.70
CA PHE A 91 1.59 8.60 13.60
C PHE A 91 1.70 7.28 12.82
N ASN A 92 0.72 6.40 13.03
CA ASN A 92 0.81 5.03 12.57
C ASN A 92 -0.50 4.56 11.92
N TYR A 93 -0.33 3.68 10.92
CA TYR A 93 -1.40 2.84 10.38
C TYR A 93 -1.07 1.39 10.64
N SER A 94 -2.11 0.59 10.90
CA SER A 94 -1.97 -0.85 11.19
C SER A 94 -2.96 -1.65 10.36
N PHE A 95 -2.43 -2.54 9.51
CA PHE A 95 -3.23 -3.38 8.61
C PHE A 95 -3.07 -4.84 9.00
N PRO A 96 -4.17 -5.55 9.35
CA PRO A 96 -4.12 -7.00 9.58
C PRO A 96 -3.89 -7.73 8.25
N VAL A 97 -2.88 -8.57 8.19
CA VAL A 97 -2.52 -9.34 7.00
C VAL A 97 -2.30 -10.82 7.32
N THR A 98 -2.56 -11.67 6.35
CA THR A 98 -2.27 -13.11 6.39
C THR A 98 -0.94 -13.41 5.72
N PRO A 99 -0.35 -14.61 5.90
CA PRO A 99 0.86 -14.99 5.17
C PRO A 99 0.66 -14.86 3.65
N GLY A 100 1.64 -14.28 2.98
CA GLY A 100 1.59 -14.04 1.54
C GLY A 100 2.46 -12.87 1.08
N SER A 101 2.38 -12.56 -0.19
CA SER A 101 3.06 -11.41 -0.78
C SER A 101 2.05 -10.27 -1.00
N TYR A 102 2.50 -9.05 -0.74
CA TYR A 102 1.66 -7.85 -0.82
C TYR A 102 2.37 -6.74 -1.58
N PHE A 103 1.61 -5.98 -2.37
CA PHE A 103 2.02 -4.64 -2.75
C PHE A 103 1.62 -3.66 -1.66
N LEU A 104 2.57 -2.81 -1.26
CA LEU A 104 2.34 -1.63 -0.47
C LEU A 104 2.61 -0.41 -1.35
N ARG A 105 1.61 0.44 -1.55
CA ARG A 105 1.73 1.69 -2.30
C ARG A 105 1.46 2.88 -1.41
N LEU A 106 2.33 3.87 -1.51
CA LEU A 106 2.27 5.10 -0.75
C LEU A 106 2.17 6.29 -1.71
N PHE A 107 1.20 7.15 -1.46
CA PHE A 107 0.89 8.31 -2.31
C PHE A 107 1.10 9.58 -1.51
N PHE A 108 1.94 10.47 -2.02
CA PHE A 108 2.27 11.74 -1.38
C PHE A 108 2.04 12.89 -2.35
N TYR A 109 1.38 13.93 -1.87
CA TYR A 109 1.34 15.23 -2.52
C TYR A 109 1.98 16.25 -1.56
N PRO A 110 3.26 16.54 -1.72
CA PRO A 110 4.01 17.40 -0.81
C PRO A 110 3.71 18.88 -1.04
N ALA A 111 2.44 19.24 -0.97
CA ALA A 111 1.98 20.63 -0.98
C ALA A 111 2.14 21.29 0.39
N SER A 112 1.83 22.58 0.48
CA SER A 112 1.55 23.21 1.77
C SER A 112 0.15 22.87 2.22
N TYR A 113 -0.01 22.64 3.51
CA TYR A 113 -1.28 22.41 4.20
C TYR A 113 -1.45 23.48 5.30
N PRO A 114 -2.69 23.76 5.79
CA PRO A 114 -2.90 24.75 6.84
C PRO A 114 -1.99 24.49 8.05
N SER A 115 -1.14 25.48 8.38
CA SER A 115 -0.11 25.42 9.43
C SER A 115 1.06 24.45 9.19
N PHE A 116 1.15 23.86 7.99
CA PHE A 116 2.21 22.91 7.59
C PHE A 116 2.78 23.32 6.23
N PRO A 117 3.74 24.25 6.17
CA PRO A 117 4.34 24.68 4.93
C PRO A 117 5.19 23.55 4.30
N ARG A 118 5.13 23.40 2.98
CA ARG A 118 5.89 22.39 2.22
C ARG A 118 7.37 22.33 2.63
N THR A 119 8.00 23.47 2.82
CA THR A 119 9.43 23.59 3.15
C THR A 119 9.83 22.93 4.46
N GLN A 120 8.86 22.61 5.33
CA GLN A 120 9.07 21.89 6.58
C GLN A 120 8.70 20.40 6.49
N ALA A 121 8.29 19.92 5.32
CA ALA A 121 8.00 18.51 5.14
C ALA A 121 9.32 17.71 5.07
N SER A 122 9.62 16.98 6.14
CA SER A 122 10.78 16.09 6.22
C SER A 122 10.48 14.97 7.19
N PHE A 123 10.47 13.72 6.71
CA PHE A 123 10.05 12.58 7.51
C PHE A 123 10.60 11.26 6.97
N THR A 124 10.54 10.24 7.80
CA THR A 124 10.82 8.85 7.44
C THR A 124 9.57 7.99 7.55
N VAL A 125 9.46 7.03 6.65
CA VAL A 125 8.40 6.01 6.68
C VAL A 125 9.03 4.67 6.97
N HIS A 126 8.49 4.00 7.98
CA HIS A 126 8.88 2.64 8.34
C HIS A 126 7.71 1.68 8.13
N CYS A 127 8.05 0.45 7.75
CA CYS A 127 7.13 -0.68 7.83
C CYS A 127 7.72 -1.69 8.82
N ASN A 128 7.03 -1.90 9.94
CA ASN A 128 7.57 -2.63 11.09
C ASN A 128 8.98 -2.11 11.46
N GLN A 129 10.02 -2.92 11.30
CA GLN A 129 11.42 -2.57 11.61
C GLN A 129 12.20 -1.99 10.41
N PHE A 130 11.61 -1.93 9.23
CA PHE A 130 12.29 -1.53 8.01
C PHE A 130 11.99 -0.09 7.63
N THR A 131 13.03 0.69 7.33
CA THR A 131 12.88 2.01 6.72
C THR A 131 12.57 1.82 5.24
N LEU A 132 11.40 2.31 4.81
CA LEU A 132 10.95 2.26 3.42
C LEU A 132 11.39 3.49 2.64
N TYR A 133 11.18 4.66 3.22
CA TYR A 133 11.34 5.92 2.53
C TYR A 133 11.76 7.04 3.47
N SER A 134 12.61 7.94 2.98
CA SER A 134 12.95 9.19 3.63
C SER A 134 12.61 10.32 2.66
N PHE A 135 11.71 11.20 3.10
CA PHE A 135 11.28 12.37 2.35
C PHE A 135 11.94 13.64 2.87
N ASN A 136 12.38 14.48 1.95
CA ASN A 136 12.81 15.86 2.24
C ASN A 136 12.30 16.75 1.13
N ALA A 137 11.55 17.79 1.48
CA ALA A 137 10.96 18.73 0.53
C ALA A 137 11.98 19.48 -0.33
N ASP A 138 13.17 19.73 0.21
CA ASP A 138 14.25 20.44 -0.51
C ASP A 138 14.88 19.56 -1.61
N ALA A 139 14.77 18.25 -1.50
CA ALA A 139 15.34 17.29 -2.43
C ALA A 139 14.32 16.72 -3.43
N GLU A 140 13.05 17.03 -3.27
CA GLU A 140 11.96 16.47 -4.08
C GLU A 140 11.28 17.55 -4.90
N ASP A 141 11.56 17.58 -6.21
CA ASP A 141 10.98 18.54 -7.15
C ASP A 141 9.62 18.08 -7.72
N SER A 142 9.24 16.82 -7.47
CA SER A 142 8.03 16.25 -8.03
C SER A 142 6.77 16.85 -7.40
N GLU A 143 5.75 17.10 -8.22
CA GLU A 143 4.44 17.56 -7.76
C GLU A 143 3.75 16.49 -6.93
N THR A 144 3.80 15.22 -7.37
CA THR A 144 3.30 14.05 -6.64
C THR A 144 4.39 13.01 -6.53
N VAL A 145 4.43 12.29 -5.42
CA VAL A 145 5.38 11.22 -5.16
C VAL A 145 4.63 9.92 -4.96
N PHE A 146 5.00 8.90 -5.70
CA PHE A 146 4.48 7.55 -5.61
C PHE A 146 5.62 6.59 -5.25
N ARG A 147 5.35 5.69 -4.30
CA ARG A 147 6.30 4.64 -3.92
C ARG A 147 5.58 3.30 -3.83
N GLU A 148 6.17 2.26 -4.42
CA GLU A 148 5.65 0.90 -4.39
C GLU A 148 6.68 -0.07 -3.83
N TYR A 149 6.24 -0.98 -2.97
CA TYR A 149 7.06 -1.99 -2.32
C TYR A 149 6.38 -3.35 -2.43
N VAL A 150 7.17 -4.41 -2.54
CA VAL A 150 6.71 -5.79 -2.38
C VAL A 150 7.11 -6.28 -1.00
N LEU A 151 6.13 -6.71 -0.22
CA LEU A 151 6.30 -7.22 1.14
C LEU A 151 5.99 -8.71 1.15
N ASN A 152 6.86 -9.52 1.77
CA ASN A 152 6.61 -10.94 2.00
C ASN A 152 6.33 -11.16 3.48
N VAL A 153 5.10 -11.55 3.79
CA VAL A 153 4.62 -11.83 5.15
C VAL A 153 4.64 -13.32 5.38
N HIS A 154 5.37 -13.80 6.38
CA HIS A 154 5.52 -15.23 6.67
C HIS A 154 4.49 -15.75 7.65
N ASN A 155 4.03 -14.91 8.56
CA ASN A 155 3.04 -15.24 9.57
C ASN A 155 1.85 -14.28 9.48
N SER A 156 0.71 -14.65 10.08
CA SER A 156 -0.39 -13.68 10.24
C SER A 156 0.05 -12.58 11.18
N GLU A 157 0.21 -11.39 10.65
CA GLU A 157 0.83 -10.26 11.31
C GLU A 157 0.03 -8.98 11.07
N THR A 158 0.49 -7.93 11.71
CA THR A 158 0.02 -6.58 11.45
C THR A 158 1.13 -5.82 10.72
N LEU A 159 0.83 -5.30 9.54
CA LEU A 159 1.70 -4.32 8.88
C LEU A 159 1.53 -2.98 9.58
N ASN A 160 2.56 -2.54 10.29
CA ASN A 160 2.58 -1.25 10.95
C ASN A 160 3.39 -0.26 10.12
N LEU A 161 2.72 0.75 9.60
CA LEU A 161 3.36 1.86 8.90
C LEU A 161 3.50 3.03 9.87
N SER A 162 4.72 3.49 10.08
CA SER A 162 5.02 4.64 10.94
C SER A 162 5.57 5.79 10.12
N PHE A 163 4.99 6.97 10.30
CA PHE A 163 5.41 8.22 9.67
C PHE A 163 6.01 9.11 10.75
N THR A 164 7.31 9.34 10.70
CA THR A 164 8.06 10.03 11.76
C THR A 164 8.72 11.29 11.21
N PRO A 165 8.35 12.49 11.69
CA PRO A 165 9.07 13.72 11.35
C PRO A 165 10.56 13.62 11.68
N SER A 166 11.41 14.10 10.77
CA SER A 166 12.87 13.95 10.89
C SER A 166 13.53 15.00 11.80
N GLN A 167 12.86 16.13 12.03
CA GLN A 167 13.37 17.29 12.76
C GLN A 167 12.28 17.83 13.72
N PRO A 168 12.64 18.54 14.79
CA PRO A 168 11.65 19.08 15.75
C PRO A 168 10.59 19.99 15.13
N ASN A 169 10.92 20.72 14.07
CA ASN A 169 9.99 21.63 13.38
C ASN A 169 9.46 21.05 12.07
N SER A 170 9.82 19.83 11.72
CA SER A 170 9.30 19.18 10.53
C SER A 170 7.96 18.53 10.76
N HIS A 171 7.32 18.11 9.68
CA HIS A 171 6.09 17.34 9.72
C HIS A 171 6.15 16.18 8.73
N ALA A 172 5.38 15.15 9.03
CA ALA A 172 5.10 14.04 8.14
C ALA A 172 3.72 14.18 7.52
N LEU A 173 3.55 13.65 6.31
CA LEU A 173 2.27 13.63 5.61
C LEU A 173 2.11 12.32 4.82
N ILE A 174 0.85 11.99 4.54
CA ILE A 174 0.46 10.91 3.62
C ILE A 174 -0.92 11.23 3.04
N ASN A 175 -1.10 11.00 1.74
CA ASN A 175 -2.36 11.22 1.03
C ASN A 175 -3.12 9.91 0.80
N GLY A 176 -2.41 8.83 0.48
CA GLY A 176 -3.05 7.54 0.25
C GLY A 176 -2.16 6.36 0.55
N ILE A 177 -2.79 5.26 0.96
CA ILE A 177 -2.14 3.99 1.24
C ILE A 177 -2.94 2.89 0.56
N GLU A 178 -2.25 2.05 -0.21
CA GLU A 178 -2.81 0.79 -0.69
C GLU A 178 -1.99 -0.38 -0.17
N VAL A 179 -2.68 -1.40 0.33
CA VAL A 179 -2.10 -2.71 0.64
C VAL A 179 -2.98 -3.74 -0.04
N PHE A 180 -2.42 -4.52 -0.94
CA PHE A 180 -3.19 -5.59 -1.59
C PHE A 180 -2.34 -6.83 -1.84
N SER A 181 -2.98 -7.99 -1.68
CA SER A 181 -2.35 -9.29 -1.84
C SER A 181 -1.97 -9.55 -3.29
N ILE A 182 -0.80 -10.14 -3.47
CA ILE A 182 -0.34 -10.63 -4.77
C ILE A 182 -0.78 -12.10 -4.89
N PRO A 183 -1.52 -12.48 -5.94
CA PRO A 183 -1.87 -13.88 -6.18
C PRO A 183 -0.63 -14.78 -6.25
N SER A 184 -0.70 -15.96 -5.63
CA SER A 184 0.43 -16.89 -5.53
C SER A 184 0.88 -17.47 -6.87
N ASP A 185 0.01 -17.41 -7.87
CA ASP A 185 0.25 -17.84 -9.26
C ASP A 185 0.92 -16.75 -10.12
N LEU A 186 1.00 -15.53 -9.63
CA LEU A 186 1.79 -14.49 -10.25
C LEU A 186 3.27 -14.75 -9.94
N TYR A 187 3.99 -15.30 -10.90
CA TYR A 187 5.42 -15.59 -10.77
C TYR A 187 6.24 -14.30 -10.67
N TYR A 188 6.40 -13.79 -9.44
CA TYR A 188 7.53 -12.92 -9.16
C TYR A 188 8.77 -13.80 -8.97
N ARG A 189 9.60 -13.90 -10.01
CA ARG A 189 10.97 -14.35 -9.79
C ARG A 189 11.60 -13.35 -8.83
N THR A 190 11.87 -13.80 -7.61
CA THR A 190 12.59 -13.02 -6.59
C THR A 190 13.84 -12.44 -7.25
N ALA A 191 13.83 -11.14 -7.52
CA ALA A 191 15.03 -10.44 -7.95
C ALA A 191 15.98 -10.49 -6.74
N CYS A 192 16.98 -11.37 -6.77
CA CYS A 192 18.03 -11.41 -5.77
C CYS A 192 18.81 -10.11 -5.88
N ILE A 193 18.68 -9.22 -4.90
CA ILE A 193 19.56 -8.07 -4.75
C ILE A 193 20.94 -8.63 -4.37
N ARG A 194 21.82 -8.77 -5.35
CA ARG A 194 23.22 -9.05 -5.12
C ARG A 194 23.92 -7.72 -4.87
N LYS A 195 24.22 -7.42 -3.63
CA LYS A 195 25.07 -6.27 -3.27
C LYS A 195 26.47 -6.55 -3.81
N ARG A 196 26.77 -6.01 -4.97
CA ARG A 196 28.14 -5.91 -5.50
C ARG A 196 28.60 -4.48 -5.29
N SER A 197 29.65 -4.34 -4.52
CA SER A 197 30.47 -3.14 -4.27
C SER A 197 30.15 -1.96 -5.20
N SER A 198 29.66 -0.85 -4.60
CA SER A 198 29.64 0.54 -5.07
C SER A 198 28.79 0.97 -6.29
N LYS A 199 28.01 0.10 -6.92
CA LYS A 199 26.97 0.49 -7.88
C LYS A 199 25.82 -0.51 -7.83
N LEU A 200 24.59 -0.04 -7.61
CA LEU A 200 23.37 -0.84 -7.81
C LEU A 200 23.19 -1.02 -9.32
N THR A 201 23.46 -2.20 -9.84
CA THR A 201 23.06 -2.61 -11.18
C THR A 201 21.95 -3.65 -11.05
N TRP A 202 20.87 -3.45 -11.78
CA TRP A 202 19.72 -4.33 -11.83
C TRP A 202 19.90 -5.28 -13.01
N ASP A 203 20.01 -6.58 -12.76
CA ASP A 203 19.93 -7.61 -13.79
C ASP A 203 18.50 -8.19 -13.79
N PHE A 204 17.72 -7.79 -14.77
CA PHE A 204 16.43 -8.43 -15.06
C PHE A 204 16.67 -9.57 -16.07
N PRO A 205 16.06 -10.77 -15.87
CA PRO A 205 16.04 -11.77 -16.93
C PRO A 205 15.21 -11.25 -18.11
N VAL A 206 15.75 -11.36 -19.32
CA VAL A 206 15.29 -10.74 -20.57
C VAL A 206 13.99 -11.33 -21.13
N ASP A 207 13.30 -12.24 -20.43
CA ASP A 207 12.19 -13.03 -20.97
C ASP A 207 10.80 -12.74 -20.37
N SER A 208 10.59 -11.60 -19.72
CA SER A 208 9.24 -11.19 -19.32
C SER A 208 8.81 -9.98 -20.13
N GLY A 209 7.91 -10.22 -21.11
CA GLY A 209 7.39 -9.20 -22.03
C GLY A 209 6.48 -8.15 -21.37
N PHE A 210 7.02 -7.36 -20.46
CA PHE A 210 6.38 -6.17 -19.94
C PHE A 210 7.19 -4.94 -20.34
N TYR A 211 6.68 -4.21 -21.31
CA TYR A 211 7.19 -2.89 -21.68
C TYR A 211 6.60 -1.86 -20.72
N TYR A 212 7.45 -1.20 -19.91
CA TYR A 212 7.06 -0.06 -19.10
C TYR A 212 7.72 1.22 -19.59
N LEU A 213 6.89 2.18 -19.92
CA LEU A 213 7.25 3.56 -20.24
C LEU A 213 7.42 4.36 -18.93
N GLY A 214 8.65 4.69 -18.59
CA GLY A 214 8.97 5.96 -17.94
C GLY A 214 8.67 6.15 -16.45
N ALA A 215 8.67 5.13 -15.59
CA ALA A 215 8.66 5.34 -14.14
C ALA A 215 9.85 4.63 -13.49
N THR A 216 10.59 5.36 -12.65
CA THR A 216 11.70 4.78 -11.87
C THR A 216 11.09 3.97 -10.72
N TRP A 217 10.93 2.67 -10.92
CA TRP A 217 10.41 1.76 -9.90
C TRP A 217 11.54 1.30 -9.00
N LEU A 218 11.50 1.65 -7.73
CA LEU A 218 12.33 1.04 -6.69
C LEU A 218 11.49 -0.04 -5.99
N THR A 219 11.57 -1.27 -6.48
CA THR A 219 10.96 -2.41 -5.78
C THR A 219 11.91 -2.90 -4.71
N ILE A 220 11.59 -2.67 -3.45
CA ILE A 220 12.33 -3.24 -2.31
C ILE A 220 11.56 -4.46 -1.84
N THR A 221 12.15 -5.64 -1.98
CA THR A 221 11.59 -6.86 -1.41
C THR A 221 12.03 -6.96 0.05
N LEU A 222 11.10 -6.74 0.96
CA LEU A 222 11.33 -6.94 2.39
C LEU A 222 10.81 -8.32 2.80
N ARG A 223 11.62 -9.08 3.53
CA ARG A 223 11.17 -10.28 4.24
C ARG A 223 10.87 -9.84 5.67
N LEU A 224 9.60 -9.85 6.02
CA LEU A 224 9.11 -9.65 7.37
C LEU A 224 9.12 -10.96 8.14
#